data_18f631eb6a434c070a19cd4dd255643a
#
_entry.id   18f631eb6a434c070a19cd4dd255643a
#
_cell.length_a   1.000
_cell.length_b   1.000
_cell.length_c   1.000
_cell.angle_alpha   90.00
_cell.angle_beta   90.00
_cell.angle_gamma   90.00
#
_symmetry.space_group_name_H-M   'P 1'
#
loop_
_entity.id
_entity.type
_entity.pdbx_description
1 polymer ?
#
loop_
_entity_poly.entity_id
_entity_poly.type
_entity_poly.pdbx_seq_one_letter_code
_entity_poly.pdbx_strand_id
1 'polypeptide(L)'
;MSDIIQLLPDSVANQIAAGEVIQRPASVVKELVENAVDAGAKNIQVQVIDAGKTSIQVIDDGKGMSETDARLSFERHATSKIRKADDLFALRTMGFRGEALASIAAVAQVELKTRQERDEIGTHLSIAGSRFVGQEPCSCSVGCSFSINSLFYNVPARRKFLKSNSTELNNIITAFERIALVYPDISFSLHSNGTELFNLKAGVLRQRIIDIFGKRLNQELLSVNVDTTMCRINGFVGKPQSARKKGAHQYLFVNGRYMKHPYFNKAVTAAFERLVPAGEQVPYFLYFEVAPEDIDVNIHPTKTEIKFENEVPIWQILSAAVKEAVGMFNDIPSIDFDTEGRPDIPVYNPGESVTAPTLKYNPDYNPFRSSAGSSRSSSASNRWDELYQAAQHQPSQETELFSSKMTSPETTDEPQSAENVIAEKSPAHYQYKGRYIMTAVKSGLMIIDQHRAHVRILFDRYQEQLKCREAASQKVLFPENVHFSASEEVTLTKIMPELQGLGFDFNAMGSSSYAVQAIPAGLEGLDFSSLLHDMIASAQEKPTAIRDEISSALALTMARKAAIPQGQVLNNDEMENIFNMLFASSNPNYTPDGKNILCILKQNEIEHLLD
;
A
#
# COMPACT_ATOMS: atom_id res chain seq x y z
N MET A 1 28.99 25.02 50.63
CA MET A 1 28.77 24.47 49.28
C MET A 1 27.34 24.82 48.92
N SER A 2 27.09 25.55 47.84
CA SER A 2 25.73 25.83 47.41
C SER A 2 25.12 24.53 46.83
N ASP A 3 23.87 24.23 47.19
CA ASP A 3 23.15 23.07 46.70
C ASP A 3 23.08 23.11 45.18
N ILE A 4 23.47 22.01 44.53
CA ILE A 4 23.52 21.88 43.05
C ILE A 4 22.13 21.60 42.48
N ILE A 5 21.26 20.95 43.24
CA ILE A 5 19.90 20.58 42.82
C ILE A 5 18.96 21.75 43.11
N GLN A 6 18.29 22.27 42.07
CA GLN A 6 17.31 23.35 42.19
C GLN A 6 15.97 22.93 41.56
N LEU A 7 14.88 23.43 42.14
CA LEU A 7 13.53 23.23 41.57
C LEU A 7 13.41 24.05 40.27
N LEU A 8 12.96 23.41 39.20
CA LEU A 8 12.72 24.10 37.93
C LEU A 8 11.52 25.04 38.06
N PRO A 9 11.54 26.21 37.40
CA PRO A 9 10.35 27.04 37.27
C PRO A 9 9.21 26.25 36.58
N ASP A 10 7.97 26.44 37.02
CA ASP A 10 6.79 25.71 36.49
C ASP A 10 6.68 25.80 34.98
N SER A 11 7.00 26.93 34.36
CA SER A 11 6.97 27.09 32.89
C SER A 11 7.95 26.16 32.18
N VAL A 12 9.15 25.95 32.76
CA VAL A 12 10.17 25.05 32.18
C VAL A 12 9.77 23.59 32.41
N ALA A 13 9.33 23.26 33.63
CA ALA A 13 8.81 21.92 33.95
C ALA A 13 7.63 21.53 33.03
N ASN A 14 6.73 22.49 32.76
CA ASN A 14 5.60 22.31 31.86
C ASN A 14 6.05 22.09 30.42
N GLN A 15 7.05 22.80 29.90
CA GLN A 15 7.58 22.61 28.56
C GLN A 15 8.30 21.26 28.40
N ILE A 16 9.00 20.79 29.43
CA ILE A 16 9.66 19.46 29.41
C ILE A 16 8.61 18.35 29.32
N ALA A 17 7.64 18.37 30.26
CA ALA A 17 6.57 17.36 30.28
C ALA A 17 5.66 17.42 29.02
N ALA A 18 5.35 18.63 28.52
CA ALA A 18 4.65 18.77 27.24
C ALA A 18 5.39 18.07 26.09
N GLY A 19 6.72 17.93 26.21
CA GLY A 19 7.52 17.26 25.20
C GLY A 19 7.35 15.76 25.10
N GLU A 20 6.92 15.14 26.14
CA GLU A 20 6.63 13.71 26.17
C GLU A 20 5.25 13.42 25.56
N VAL A 21 4.30 14.33 25.73
CA VAL A 21 2.90 14.17 25.28
C VAL A 21 2.72 14.73 23.86
N ILE A 22 3.15 15.98 23.63
CA ILE A 22 2.94 16.70 22.36
C ILE A 22 4.25 16.78 21.57
N GLN A 23 4.43 15.83 20.67
CA GLN A 23 5.62 15.74 19.82
C GLN A 23 5.40 16.37 18.44
N ARG A 24 4.17 16.35 17.92
CA ARG A 24 3.80 16.76 16.58
C ARG A 24 2.38 17.34 16.52
N PRO A 25 2.01 18.05 15.44
CA PRO A 25 0.63 18.48 15.20
C PRO A 25 -0.40 17.35 15.30
N ALA A 26 -0.07 16.17 14.79
CA ALA A 26 -0.93 14.98 14.88
C ALA A 26 -1.26 14.56 16.33
N SER A 27 -0.35 14.80 17.29
CA SER A 27 -0.60 14.52 18.70
C SER A 27 -1.67 15.46 19.27
N VAL A 28 -1.66 16.74 18.86
CA VAL A 28 -2.69 17.72 19.27
C VAL A 28 -4.05 17.31 18.72
N VAL A 29 -4.14 17.02 17.42
CA VAL A 29 -5.40 16.58 16.79
C VAL A 29 -5.92 15.32 17.47
N LYS A 30 -5.06 14.33 17.71
CA LYS A 30 -5.44 13.08 18.39
C LYS A 30 -6.06 13.36 19.77
N GLU A 31 -5.38 14.08 20.64
CA GLU A 31 -5.84 14.34 22.00
C GLU A 31 -7.14 15.17 22.03
N LEU A 32 -7.29 16.17 21.14
CA LEU A 32 -8.50 16.99 21.09
C LEU A 32 -9.70 16.21 20.56
N VAL A 33 -9.53 15.40 19.51
CA VAL A 33 -10.59 14.56 18.93
C VAL A 33 -10.99 13.46 19.92
N GLU A 34 -10.04 12.82 20.60
CA GLU A 34 -10.34 11.85 21.67
C GLU A 34 -11.12 12.50 22.82
N ASN A 35 -10.81 13.74 23.19
CA ASN A 35 -11.57 14.48 24.20
C ASN A 35 -13.00 14.81 23.73
N ALA A 36 -13.18 15.17 22.47
CA ALA A 36 -14.51 15.41 21.89
C ALA A 36 -15.37 14.13 21.89
N VAL A 37 -14.79 12.98 21.54
CA VAL A 37 -15.46 11.67 21.62
C VAL A 37 -15.85 11.36 23.08
N ASP A 38 -14.93 11.53 24.04
CA ASP A 38 -15.20 11.31 25.47
C ASP A 38 -16.25 12.30 26.03
N ALA A 39 -16.41 13.48 25.41
CA ALA A 39 -17.46 14.43 25.71
C ALA A 39 -18.84 14.04 25.14
N GLY A 40 -18.92 12.96 24.37
CA GLY A 40 -20.16 12.46 23.78
C GLY A 40 -20.60 13.21 22.53
N ALA A 41 -19.68 13.86 21.83
CA ALA A 41 -19.95 14.57 20.58
C ALA A 41 -20.52 13.63 19.50
N LYS A 42 -21.44 14.16 18.69
CA LYS A 42 -21.99 13.49 17.51
C LYS A 42 -21.42 14.03 16.21
N ASN A 43 -20.91 15.25 16.22
CA ASN A 43 -20.28 15.90 15.09
C ASN A 43 -18.95 16.51 15.55
N ILE A 44 -17.86 16.10 14.89
CA ILE A 44 -16.51 16.59 15.18
C ILE A 44 -15.90 17.12 13.90
N GLN A 45 -15.53 18.40 13.91
CA GLN A 45 -14.90 19.06 12.78
C GLN A 45 -13.48 19.43 13.13
N VAL A 46 -12.53 19.05 12.28
CA VAL A 46 -11.11 19.38 12.39
C VAL A 46 -10.69 20.25 11.22
N GLN A 47 -10.06 21.39 11.51
CA GLN A 47 -9.49 22.29 10.49
C GLN A 47 -8.01 22.49 10.79
N VAL A 48 -7.17 22.37 9.78
CA VAL A 48 -5.72 22.56 9.92
C VAL A 48 -5.20 23.52 8.84
N ILE A 49 -4.31 24.41 9.25
CA ILE A 49 -3.60 25.34 8.36
C ILE A 49 -2.10 25.00 8.43
N ASP A 50 -1.45 24.91 7.25
CA ASP A 50 -0.04 24.54 7.13
C ASP A 50 0.32 23.23 7.86
N ALA A 51 -0.54 22.22 7.69
CA ALA A 51 -0.41 20.92 8.37
C ALA A 51 -0.32 21.06 9.92
N GLY A 52 -1.07 22.00 10.48
CA GLY A 52 -1.14 22.24 11.92
C GLY A 52 0.03 23.01 12.51
N LYS A 53 0.92 23.56 11.70
CA LYS A 53 2.02 24.43 12.18
C LYS A 53 1.54 25.83 12.50
N THR A 54 0.63 26.35 11.68
CA THR A 54 0.05 27.68 11.86
C THR A 54 -1.17 27.61 12.76
N SER A 55 -2.15 26.75 12.45
CA SER A 55 -3.35 26.60 13.25
C SER A 55 -3.94 25.19 13.18
N ILE A 56 -4.48 24.73 14.30
CA ILE A 56 -5.31 23.53 14.43
C ILE A 56 -6.58 23.95 15.14
N GLN A 57 -7.73 23.74 14.53
CA GLN A 57 -9.02 23.97 15.18
C GLN A 57 -9.82 22.65 15.23
N VAL A 58 -10.38 22.35 16.41
CA VAL A 58 -11.29 21.22 16.62
C VAL A 58 -12.57 21.77 17.23
N ILE A 59 -13.69 21.49 16.56
CA ILE A 59 -15.03 21.91 16.95
C ILE A 59 -15.86 20.65 17.18
N ASP A 60 -16.51 20.58 18.33
CA ASP A 60 -17.39 19.49 18.71
C ASP A 60 -18.72 19.99 19.27
N ASP A 61 -19.75 19.17 19.18
CA ASP A 61 -21.09 19.38 19.74
C ASP A 61 -21.32 18.53 21.02
N GLY A 62 -20.25 18.24 21.76
CA GLY A 62 -20.32 17.49 23.01
C GLY A 62 -20.97 18.28 24.13
N LYS A 63 -20.91 17.75 25.36
CA LYS A 63 -21.55 18.34 26.55
C LYS A 63 -21.04 19.73 26.94
N GLY A 64 -19.92 20.20 26.37
CA GLY A 64 -19.30 21.47 26.75
C GLY A 64 -18.74 21.49 28.17
N MET A 65 -18.28 22.67 28.61
CA MET A 65 -17.72 22.90 29.95
C MET A 65 -18.35 24.13 30.58
N SER A 66 -18.44 24.12 31.92
CA SER A 66 -18.78 25.32 32.69
C SER A 66 -17.58 26.29 32.67
N GLU A 67 -17.82 27.55 33.07
CA GLU A 67 -16.75 28.56 33.18
C GLU A 67 -15.58 28.09 34.05
N THR A 68 -15.90 27.45 35.18
CA THR A 68 -14.91 26.91 36.12
C THR A 68 -14.16 25.72 35.56
N ASP A 69 -14.90 24.75 34.95
CA ASP A 69 -14.29 23.56 34.36
C ASP A 69 -13.43 23.91 33.15
N ALA A 70 -13.79 24.89 32.35
CA ALA A 70 -13.01 25.38 31.24
C ALA A 70 -11.61 25.84 31.68
N ARG A 71 -11.53 26.56 32.79
CA ARG A 71 -10.28 26.98 33.37
C ARG A 71 -9.48 25.83 34.00
N LEU A 72 -10.16 24.99 34.79
CA LEU A 72 -9.54 23.83 35.43
C LEU A 72 -9.02 22.79 34.45
N SER A 73 -9.62 22.68 33.27
CA SER A 73 -9.20 21.70 32.23
C SER A 73 -7.77 21.89 31.74
N PHE A 74 -7.17 23.06 31.94
CA PHE A 74 -5.79 23.37 31.60
C PHE A 74 -4.79 23.23 32.79
N GLU A 75 -5.30 22.88 33.97
CA GLU A 75 -4.45 22.53 35.09
C GLU A 75 -3.96 21.08 34.95
N ARG A 76 -2.75 20.82 35.47
CA ARG A 76 -2.20 19.48 35.48
C ARG A 76 -2.98 18.57 36.42
N HIS A 77 -3.12 17.32 36.01
CA HIS A 77 -3.82 16.29 36.78
C HIS A 77 -5.30 16.59 37.02
N ALA A 78 -5.87 17.58 36.33
CA ALA A 78 -7.29 17.86 36.34
C ALA A 78 -8.00 16.97 35.31
N THR A 79 -8.86 16.07 35.76
CA THR A 79 -9.60 15.13 34.91
C THR A 79 -10.98 14.85 35.49
N SER A 80 -11.96 14.72 34.62
CA SER A 80 -13.32 14.27 34.99
C SER A 80 -13.50 12.75 34.86
N LYS A 81 -12.46 12.02 34.40
CA LYS A 81 -12.56 10.65 33.88
C LYS A 81 -12.17 9.58 34.90
N ILE A 82 -11.30 9.90 35.85
CA ILE A 82 -10.86 9.01 36.93
C ILE A 82 -10.89 9.75 38.26
N ARG A 83 -11.21 9.05 39.34
CA ARG A 83 -11.25 9.62 40.71
C ARG A 83 -10.51 8.77 41.72
N LYS A 84 -10.38 7.46 41.47
CA LYS A 84 -9.72 6.50 42.36
C LYS A 84 -8.65 5.72 41.59
N ALA A 85 -7.70 5.13 42.31
CA ALA A 85 -6.65 4.31 41.73
C ALA A 85 -7.24 3.08 40.98
N ASP A 86 -8.31 2.49 41.51
CA ASP A 86 -8.98 1.35 40.89
C ASP A 86 -9.57 1.66 39.53
N ASP A 87 -9.94 2.93 39.25
CA ASP A 87 -10.44 3.35 37.94
C ASP A 87 -9.40 3.17 36.84
N LEU A 88 -8.11 3.11 37.18
CA LEU A 88 -7.01 2.88 36.23
C LEU A 88 -7.06 1.47 35.60
N PHE A 89 -7.61 0.50 36.31
CA PHE A 89 -7.75 -0.88 35.83
C PHE A 89 -9.03 -1.13 35.02
N ALA A 90 -9.97 -0.17 35.05
CA ALA A 90 -11.25 -0.25 34.36
C ALA A 90 -11.48 0.87 33.33
N LEU A 91 -10.39 1.33 32.68
CA LEU A 91 -10.43 2.47 31.77
C LEU A 91 -11.29 2.17 30.53
N ARG A 92 -12.38 2.94 30.36
CA ARG A 92 -13.25 2.91 29.18
C ARG A 92 -13.13 4.19 28.34
N THR A 93 -12.52 5.27 28.86
CA THR A 93 -12.33 6.54 28.15
C THR A 93 -10.99 6.55 27.39
N MET A 94 -10.90 7.31 26.31
CA MET A 94 -9.69 7.43 25.50
C MET A 94 -8.58 8.18 26.25
N GLY A 95 -8.89 9.30 26.87
CA GLY A 95 -8.00 10.06 27.74
C GLY A 95 -8.28 9.80 29.23
N PHE A 96 -7.29 9.90 30.12
CA PHE A 96 -7.48 9.75 31.58
C PHE A 96 -6.51 10.57 32.44
N ARG A 97 -5.32 10.94 31.91
CA ARG A 97 -4.23 11.53 32.71
C ARG A 97 -4.45 12.99 33.12
N GLY A 98 -5.31 13.73 32.43
CA GLY A 98 -5.51 15.17 32.71
C GLY A 98 -4.27 16.03 32.41
N GLU A 99 -3.45 15.66 31.44
CA GLU A 99 -2.20 16.36 31.11
C GLU A 99 -2.18 16.92 29.68
N ALA A 100 -3.07 16.46 28.79
CA ALA A 100 -3.02 16.80 27.37
C ALA A 100 -3.25 18.30 27.13
N LEU A 101 -4.32 18.90 27.67
CA LEU A 101 -4.62 20.31 27.48
C LEU A 101 -3.57 21.22 28.13
N ALA A 102 -3.11 20.89 29.33
CA ALA A 102 -2.01 21.59 29.99
C ALA A 102 -0.72 21.56 29.16
N SER A 103 -0.41 20.41 28.56
CA SER A 103 0.74 20.23 27.69
C SER A 103 0.63 21.02 26.38
N ILE A 104 -0.56 21.06 25.75
CA ILE A 104 -0.82 21.88 24.55
C ILE A 104 -0.65 23.36 24.89
N ALA A 105 -1.25 23.84 25.98
CA ALA A 105 -1.17 25.23 26.41
C ALA A 105 0.26 25.68 26.78
N ALA A 106 1.11 24.74 27.19
CA ALA A 106 2.52 25.05 27.49
C ALA A 106 3.34 25.37 26.22
N VAL A 107 2.97 24.84 25.06
CA VAL A 107 3.77 24.95 23.84
C VAL A 107 3.06 25.68 22.67
N ALA A 108 1.84 26.14 22.88
CA ALA A 108 1.03 26.84 21.87
C ALA A 108 0.24 28.01 22.46
N GLN A 109 -0.38 28.79 21.57
CA GLN A 109 -1.43 29.74 21.93
C GLN A 109 -2.76 29.05 21.74
N VAL A 110 -3.55 28.98 22.81
CA VAL A 110 -4.82 28.24 22.85
C VAL A 110 -5.98 29.19 23.09
N GLU A 111 -7.00 29.09 22.25
CA GLU A 111 -8.29 29.72 22.46
C GLU A 111 -9.36 28.62 22.57
N LEU A 112 -10.15 28.68 23.61
CA LEU A 112 -11.28 27.79 23.86
C LEU A 112 -12.56 28.61 23.91
N LYS A 113 -13.56 28.20 23.13
CA LYS A 113 -14.94 28.64 23.26
C LYS A 113 -15.78 27.43 23.64
N THR A 114 -16.52 27.52 24.74
CA THR A 114 -17.32 26.39 25.20
C THR A 114 -18.60 26.84 25.85
N ARG A 115 -19.65 26.03 25.73
CA ARG A 115 -20.95 26.24 26.36
C ARG A 115 -21.64 24.90 26.67
N GLN A 116 -22.19 24.77 27.85
CA GLN A 116 -23.08 23.65 28.18
C GLN A 116 -24.50 23.90 27.67
N GLU A 117 -25.26 22.84 27.49
CA GLU A 117 -26.65 22.93 27.01
C GLU A 117 -27.55 23.77 27.94
N ARG A 118 -27.28 23.71 29.24
CA ARG A 118 -28.06 24.47 30.27
C ARG A 118 -27.70 25.94 30.38
N ASP A 119 -26.58 26.37 29.77
CA ASP A 119 -26.06 27.73 29.88
C ASP A 119 -26.52 28.56 28.67
N GLU A 120 -26.97 29.78 28.88
CA GLU A 120 -27.38 30.69 27.79
C GLU A 120 -26.19 31.37 27.14
N ILE A 121 -25.12 31.61 27.92
CA ILE A 121 -23.90 32.30 27.50
C ILE A 121 -22.72 31.36 27.67
N GLY A 122 -21.87 31.27 26.66
CA GLY A 122 -20.66 30.49 26.71
C GLY A 122 -19.46 31.28 27.26
N THR A 123 -18.36 30.59 27.41
CA THR A 123 -17.08 31.14 27.90
C THR A 123 -16.02 31.07 26.79
N HIS A 124 -15.35 32.21 26.58
CA HIS A 124 -14.13 32.30 25.77
C HIS A 124 -12.92 32.42 26.70
N LEU A 125 -11.96 31.53 26.53
CA LEU A 125 -10.75 31.46 27.33
C LEU A 125 -9.53 31.52 26.42
N SER A 126 -8.54 32.35 26.76
CA SER A 126 -7.27 32.49 26.03
C SER A 126 -6.09 32.18 26.91
N ILE A 127 -5.17 31.32 26.46
CA ILE A 127 -3.98 30.88 27.17
C ILE A 127 -2.78 30.93 26.23
N ALA A 128 -1.64 31.40 26.70
CA ALA A 128 -0.39 31.42 25.94
C ALA A 128 0.79 31.00 26.83
N GLY A 129 1.47 29.88 26.46
CA GLY A 129 2.64 29.40 27.22
C GLY A 129 2.34 29.12 28.68
N SER A 130 1.28 28.43 29.01
CA SER A 130 0.74 28.12 30.33
C SER A 130 0.29 29.37 31.15
N ARG A 131 0.16 30.53 30.54
CA ARG A 131 -0.35 31.73 31.21
C ARG A 131 -1.75 32.07 30.71
N PHE A 132 -2.67 32.26 31.64
CA PHE A 132 -4.00 32.74 31.30
C PHE A 132 -3.91 34.20 30.84
N VAL A 133 -4.43 34.48 29.65
CA VAL A 133 -4.46 35.81 29.04
C VAL A 133 -5.78 36.51 29.35
N GLY A 134 -6.87 35.80 29.25
CA GLY A 134 -8.21 36.33 29.50
C GLY A 134 -9.28 35.24 29.54
N GLN A 135 -10.39 35.58 30.19
CA GLN A 135 -11.62 34.77 30.22
C GLN A 135 -12.80 35.74 30.17
N GLU A 136 -13.62 35.55 29.12
CA GLU A 136 -14.72 36.47 28.83
C GLU A 136 -15.99 35.67 28.43
N PRO A 137 -17.20 36.18 28.73
CA PRO A 137 -18.40 35.58 28.21
C PRO A 137 -18.49 35.75 26.69
N CYS A 138 -18.94 34.74 25.98
CA CYS A 138 -19.12 34.79 24.52
C CYS A 138 -20.37 34.05 24.06
N SER A 139 -20.85 34.42 22.88
CA SER A 139 -21.89 33.65 22.21
C SER A 139 -21.27 32.54 21.39
N CYS A 140 -21.58 31.28 21.72
CA CYS A 140 -21.12 30.11 20.98
C CYS A 140 -22.16 28.98 21.00
N SER A 141 -22.01 28.00 20.10
CA SER A 141 -22.83 26.78 20.11
C SER A 141 -22.54 25.93 21.35
N VAL A 142 -23.42 24.99 21.66
CA VAL A 142 -23.18 23.95 22.66
C VAL A 142 -22.00 23.09 22.21
N GLY A 143 -21.14 22.70 23.15
CA GLY A 143 -19.93 21.93 22.87
C GLY A 143 -18.65 22.72 23.10
N CYS A 144 -17.58 22.36 22.41
CA CYS A 144 -16.28 23.05 22.51
C CYS A 144 -15.74 23.40 21.13
N SER A 145 -15.01 24.52 21.07
CA SER A 145 -14.20 24.92 19.93
C SER A 145 -12.81 25.28 20.42
N PHE A 146 -11.84 24.40 20.18
CA PHE A 146 -10.43 24.60 20.50
C PHE A 146 -9.71 25.13 19.27
N SER A 147 -9.04 26.28 19.40
CA SER A 147 -8.14 26.83 18.38
C SER A 147 -6.73 26.89 18.93
N ILE A 148 -5.84 26.11 18.34
CA ILE A 148 -4.42 25.99 18.74
C ILE A 148 -3.59 26.70 17.70
N ASN A 149 -3.00 27.83 18.04
CA ASN A 149 -2.24 28.67 17.13
C ASN A 149 -0.76 28.61 17.44
N SER A 150 0.08 28.73 16.38
CA SER A 150 1.53 28.85 16.48
C SER A 150 2.18 27.76 17.32
N LEU A 151 1.91 26.49 17.02
CA LEU A 151 2.46 25.35 17.75
C LEU A 151 4.00 25.44 17.83
N PHE A 152 4.55 25.23 19.04
CA PHE A 152 5.98 25.35 19.38
C PHE A 152 6.58 26.75 19.18
N TYR A 153 5.77 27.83 19.28
CA TYR A 153 6.26 29.20 19.14
C TYR A 153 7.34 29.54 20.19
N ASN A 154 7.24 29.01 21.41
CA ASN A 154 8.15 29.20 22.51
C ASN A 154 9.20 28.08 22.67
N VAL A 155 9.25 27.11 21.76
CA VAL A 155 10.22 26.01 21.74
C VAL A 155 10.86 25.89 20.33
N PRO A 156 11.76 26.82 19.95
CA PRO A 156 12.31 26.91 18.59
C PRO A 156 13.01 25.64 18.12
N ALA A 157 13.66 24.91 19.02
CA ALA A 157 14.30 23.64 18.70
C ALA A 157 13.28 22.63 18.14
N ARG A 158 12.13 22.43 18.80
CA ARG A 158 11.08 21.52 18.32
C ARG A 158 10.46 21.97 17.01
N ARG A 159 10.25 23.27 16.84
CA ARG A 159 9.73 23.82 15.59
C ARG A 159 10.62 23.48 14.40
N LYS A 160 11.95 23.46 14.57
CA LYS A 160 12.93 23.05 13.55
C LYS A 160 12.88 21.55 13.23
N PHE A 161 12.47 20.72 14.18
CA PHE A 161 12.33 19.26 13.98
C PHE A 161 11.02 18.84 13.31
N LEU A 162 10.08 19.76 13.08
CA LEU A 162 8.88 19.48 12.28
C LEU A 162 9.28 19.17 10.84
N LYS A 163 8.69 18.12 10.30
CA LYS A 163 8.93 17.68 8.93
C LYS A 163 8.21 18.58 7.91
N SER A 164 8.25 18.20 6.63
CA SER A 164 7.52 18.89 5.57
C SER A 164 6.01 18.91 5.86
N ASN A 165 5.28 19.89 5.29
CA ASN A 165 3.84 20.00 5.48
C ASN A 165 3.11 18.72 5.02
N SER A 166 3.54 18.11 3.91
CA SER A 166 2.96 16.85 3.43
C SER A 166 3.13 15.71 4.44
N THR A 167 4.31 15.61 5.08
CA THR A 167 4.56 14.56 6.09
C THR A 167 3.73 14.79 7.37
N GLU A 168 3.67 16.03 7.86
CA GLU A 168 2.88 16.33 9.07
C GLU A 168 1.38 16.18 8.79
N LEU A 169 0.90 16.53 7.58
CA LEU A 169 -0.48 16.31 7.18
C LEU A 169 -0.82 14.82 7.12
N ASN A 170 0.04 13.99 6.55
CA ASN A 170 -0.16 12.54 6.54
C ASN A 170 -0.19 11.94 7.95
N ASN A 171 0.60 12.47 8.88
CA ASN A 171 0.53 12.05 10.29
C ASN A 171 -0.83 12.44 10.92
N ILE A 172 -1.35 13.63 10.61
CA ILE A 172 -2.68 14.08 11.06
C ILE A 172 -3.77 13.19 10.48
N ILE A 173 -3.75 12.94 9.18
CA ILE A 173 -4.70 12.05 8.49
C ILE A 173 -4.69 10.67 9.15
N THR A 174 -3.53 10.07 9.35
CA THR A 174 -3.41 8.75 10.00
C THR A 174 -3.96 8.73 11.43
N ALA A 175 -3.73 9.79 12.21
CA ALA A 175 -4.29 9.89 13.57
C ALA A 175 -5.81 10.03 13.55
N PHE A 176 -6.34 10.83 12.64
CA PHE A 176 -7.76 11.05 12.43
C PHE A 176 -8.47 9.77 11.95
N GLU A 177 -7.94 9.08 10.96
CA GLU A 177 -8.45 7.80 10.44
C GLU A 177 -8.61 6.75 11.55
N ARG A 178 -7.61 6.64 12.43
CA ARG A 178 -7.64 5.68 13.56
C ARG A 178 -8.80 5.92 14.50
N ILE A 179 -9.14 7.18 14.78
CA ILE A 179 -10.26 7.52 15.66
C ILE A 179 -11.58 7.35 14.90
N ALA A 180 -11.66 7.81 13.65
CA ALA A 180 -12.86 7.73 12.83
C ALA A 180 -13.29 6.28 12.54
N LEU A 181 -12.34 5.33 12.46
CA LEU A 181 -12.60 3.90 12.29
C LEU A 181 -13.22 3.26 13.53
N VAL A 182 -12.87 3.76 14.72
CA VAL A 182 -13.40 3.22 15.99
C VAL A 182 -14.84 3.66 16.24
N TYR A 183 -15.19 4.88 15.80
CA TYR A 183 -16.49 5.52 16.08
C TYR A 183 -17.27 5.80 14.79
N PRO A 184 -17.78 4.75 14.11
CA PRO A 184 -18.53 4.94 12.87
C PRO A 184 -19.88 5.67 13.07
N ASP A 185 -20.40 5.71 14.27
CA ASP A 185 -21.64 6.38 14.68
C ASP A 185 -21.50 7.90 14.90
N ILE A 186 -20.25 8.43 14.86
CA ILE A 186 -19.97 9.87 14.95
C ILE A 186 -19.65 10.41 13.56
N SER A 187 -20.17 11.61 13.25
CA SER A 187 -19.83 12.34 12.02
C SER A 187 -18.50 13.06 12.20
N PHE A 188 -17.57 12.88 11.25
CA PHE A 188 -16.26 13.53 11.28
C PHE A 188 -16.02 14.30 10.00
N SER A 189 -15.43 15.50 10.10
CA SER A 189 -14.90 16.21 8.95
C SER A 189 -13.48 16.72 9.20
N LEU A 190 -12.64 16.65 8.16
CA LEU A 190 -11.26 17.16 8.19
C LEU A 190 -11.02 18.08 7.02
N HIS A 191 -10.61 19.32 7.31
CA HIS A 191 -10.25 20.32 6.31
C HIS A 191 -8.78 20.71 6.44
N SER A 192 -8.10 20.88 5.32
CA SER A 192 -6.72 21.36 5.27
C SER A 192 -6.61 22.56 4.33
N ASN A 193 -6.15 23.70 4.84
CA ASN A 193 -6.03 24.95 4.07
C ASN A 193 -7.33 25.33 3.32
N GLY A 194 -8.49 25.07 3.93
CA GLY A 194 -9.81 25.34 3.34
C GLY A 194 -10.33 24.24 2.40
N THR A 195 -9.54 23.23 2.07
CA THR A 195 -9.97 22.09 1.26
C THR A 195 -10.50 20.98 2.17
N GLU A 196 -11.68 20.44 1.86
CA GLU A 196 -12.23 19.29 2.55
C GLU A 196 -11.51 18.01 2.12
N LEU A 197 -10.87 17.32 3.10
CA LEU A 197 -10.21 16.03 2.88
C LEU A 197 -11.12 14.86 3.21
N PHE A 198 -11.90 14.98 4.28
CA PHE A 198 -12.87 13.99 4.71
C PHE A 198 -14.20 14.64 5.12
N ASN A 199 -15.29 13.96 4.75
CA ASN A 199 -16.64 14.24 5.21
C ASN A 199 -17.34 12.91 5.49
N LEU A 200 -17.13 12.40 6.69
CA LEU A 200 -17.54 11.07 7.12
C LEU A 200 -18.83 11.18 7.92
N LYS A 201 -19.96 10.78 7.34
CA LYS A 201 -21.26 10.78 8.02
C LYS A 201 -21.36 9.60 8.99
N ALA A 202 -22.16 9.74 10.04
CA ALA A 202 -22.50 8.65 10.95
C ALA A 202 -23.12 7.47 10.18
N GLY A 203 -22.68 6.25 10.46
CA GLY A 203 -23.13 5.06 9.74
C GLY A 203 -22.55 3.77 10.32
N VAL A 204 -22.52 2.72 9.52
CA VAL A 204 -21.97 1.42 9.90
C VAL A 204 -20.47 1.34 9.59
N LEU A 205 -19.76 0.47 10.31
CA LEU A 205 -18.31 0.32 10.17
C LEU A 205 -17.87 0.04 8.72
N ARG A 206 -18.57 -0.83 8.00
CA ARG A 206 -18.22 -1.15 6.61
C ARG A 206 -18.26 0.10 5.71
N GLN A 207 -19.30 0.92 5.86
CA GLN A 207 -19.42 2.17 5.11
C GLN A 207 -18.31 3.15 5.49
N ARG A 208 -17.97 3.26 6.78
CA ARG A 208 -16.88 4.09 7.28
C ARG A 208 -15.53 3.71 6.66
N ILE A 209 -15.21 2.40 6.56
CA ILE A 209 -13.99 1.93 5.89
C ILE A 209 -13.98 2.34 4.42
N ILE A 210 -15.11 2.20 3.74
CA ILE A 210 -15.26 2.56 2.32
C ILE A 210 -15.09 4.07 2.10
N ASP A 211 -15.67 4.88 2.98
CA ASP A 211 -15.61 6.35 2.90
C ASP A 211 -14.18 6.87 3.12
N ILE A 212 -13.37 6.16 3.93
CA ILE A 212 -11.97 6.53 4.19
C ILE A 212 -11.03 6.03 3.09
N PHE A 213 -11.14 4.76 2.68
CA PHE A 213 -10.15 4.08 1.82
C PHE A 213 -10.62 3.82 0.40
N GLY A 214 -11.85 4.19 0.07
CA GLY A 214 -12.40 4.11 -1.28
C GLY A 214 -13.33 2.92 -1.53
N LYS A 215 -14.18 3.08 -2.55
CA LYS A 215 -15.30 2.17 -2.87
C LYS A 215 -14.84 0.77 -3.32
N ARG A 216 -13.62 0.64 -3.85
CA ARG A 216 -13.06 -0.65 -4.29
C ARG A 216 -13.00 -1.68 -3.16
N LEU A 217 -12.66 -1.24 -1.95
CA LEU A 217 -12.61 -2.10 -0.76
C LEU A 217 -13.96 -2.78 -0.44
N ASN A 218 -15.09 -2.22 -0.87
CA ASN A 218 -16.40 -2.81 -0.57
C ASN A 218 -16.55 -4.25 -1.08
N GLN A 219 -16.01 -4.53 -2.26
CA GLN A 219 -16.08 -5.86 -2.88
C GLN A 219 -14.97 -6.79 -2.39
N GLU A 220 -13.94 -6.23 -1.80
CA GLU A 220 -12.73 -6.94 -1.37
C GLU A 220 -12.78 -7.38 0.10
N LEU A 221 -13.72 -6.88 0.92
CA LEU A 221 -13.79 -7.14 2.35
C LEU A 221 -14.68 -8.35 2.70
N LEU A 222 -14.12 -9.28 3.46
CA LEU A 222 -14.77 -10.42 4.11
C LEU A 222 -15.01 -10.09 5.59
N SER A 223 -16.19 -10.41 6.11
CA SER A 223 -16.50 -10.18 7.52
C SER A 223 -15.85 -11.26 8.40
N VAL A 224 -15.30 -10.83 9.53
CA VAL A 224 -14.81 -11.68 10.61
C VAL A 224 -15.66 -11.40 11.84
N ASN A 225 -16.25 -12.42 12.43
CA ASN A 225 -17.02 -12.28 13.65
C ASN A 225 -16.90 -13.57 14.48
N VAL A 226 -16.21 -13.48 15.61
CA VAL A 226 -16.03 -14.59 16.56
C VAL A 226 -16.28 -14.08 17.97
N ASP A 227 -17.09 -14.80 18.71
CA ASP A 227 -17.39 -14.54 20.11
C ASP A 227 -16.96 -15.74 20.95
N THR A 228 -16.04 -15.51 21.88
CA THR A 228 -15.51 -16.53 22.79
C THR A 228 -15.54 -16.01 24.22
N THR A 229 -15.29 -16.88 25.18
CA THR A 229 -15.21 -16.50 26.60
C THR A 229 -14.00 -15.60 26.93
N MET A 230 -12.96 -15.59 26.08
CA MET A 230 -11.73 -14.83 26.32
C MET A 230 -11.72 -13.48 25.57
N CYS A 231 -12.30 -13.44 24.39
CA CYS A 231 -12.37 -12.21 23.59
C CYS A 231 -13.47 -12.33 22.54
N ARG A 232 -13.99 -11.17 22.15
CA ARG A 232 -14.79 -11.02 20.95
C ARG A 232 -13.96 -10.33 19.87
N ILE A 233 -13.93 -10.92 18.67
CA ILE A 233 -13.21 -10.36 17.51
C ILE A 233 -14.24 -10.10 16.43
N ASN A 234 -14.34 -8.85 15.99
CA ASN A 234 -15.18 -8.46 14.87
C ASN A 234 -14.41 -7.58 13.88
N GLY A 235 -14.93 -7.45 12.67
CA GLY A 235 -14.33 -6.58 11.67
C GLY A 235 -14.28 -7.20 10.28
N PHE A 236 -13.23 -6.84 9.54
CA PHE A 236 -13.09 -7.22 8.13
C PHE A 236 -11.64 -7.56 7.80
N VAL A 237 -11.47 -8.55 6.90
CA VAL A 237 -10.21 -8.87 6.24
C VAL A 237 -10.39 -8.82 4.74
N GLY A 238 -9.34 -8.48 4.00
CA GLY A 238 -9.38 -8.46 2.54
C GLY A 238 -9.37 -9.85 1.94
N LYS A 239 -9.93 -9.99 0.75
CA LYS A 239 -9.79 -11.18 -0.08
C LYS A 239 -8.32 -11.39 -0.48
N PRO A 240 -7.87 -12.63 -0.78
CA PRO A 240 -6.51 -12.88 -1.25
C PRO A 240 -6.10 -12.02 -2.46
N GLN A 241 -7.05 -11.73 -3.37
CA GLN A 241 -6.79 -10.91 -4.55
C GLN A 241 -6.51 -9.43 -4.22
N SER A 242 -6.87 -8.96 -3.03
CA SER A 242 -6.59 -7.60 -2.57
C SER A 242 -5.19 -7.44 -1.98
N ALA A 243 -4.37 -8.50 -1.97
CA ALA A 243 -3.01 -8.46 -1.47
C ALA A 243 -2.14 -7.49 -2.27
N ARG A 244 -1.28 -6.76 -1.55
CA ARG A 244 -0.35 -5.79 -2.13
C ARG A 244 1.04 -6.01 -1.55
N LYS A 245 2.08 -5.74 -2.35
CA LYS A 245 3.47 -5.82 -1.87
C LYS A 245 3.75 -4.79 -0.77
N LYS A 246 3.08 -3.63 -0.84
CA LYS A 246 3.24 -2.51 0.10
C LYS A 246 1.96 -1.73 0.23
N GLY A 247 1.83 -0.97 1.34
CA GLY A 247 0.73 -0.03 1.52
C GLY A 247 -0.63 -0.67 1.81
N ALA A 248 -0.67 -1.92 2.25
CA ALA A 248 -1.93 -2.52 2.71
C ALA A 248 -2.42 -1.84 4.00
N HIS A 249 -3.70 -1.53 4.05
CA HIS A 249 -4.33 -0.92 5.22
C HIS A 249 -4.53 -1.94 6.33
N GLN A 250 -3.69 -1.89 7.37
CA GLN A 250 -3.66 -2.87 8.45
C GLN A 250 -3.95 -2.20 9.79
N TYR A 251 -5.15 -2.43 10.33
CA TYR A 251 -5.61 -1.81 11.56
C TYR A 251 -6.08 -2.85 12.57
N LEU A 252 -5.51 -2.79 13.77
CA LEU A 252 -5.95 -3.57 14.94
C LEU A 252 -6.42 -2.60 16.01
N PHE A 253 -7.55 -2.90 16.61
CA PHE A 253 -8.13 -2.12 17.70
C PHE A 253 -8.47 -3.04 18.87
N VAL A 254 -8.25 -2.58 20.10
CA VAL A 254 -8.69 -3.27 21.31
C VAL A 254 -9.42 -2.29 22.21
N ASN A 255 -10.62 -2.63 22.64
CA ASN A 255 -11.47 -1.79 23.49
C ASN A 255 -11.53 -0.32 23.03
N GLY A 256 -11.68 -0.11 21.70
CA GLY A 256 -11.74 1.20 21.09
C GLY A 256 -10.38 1.90 20.89
N ARG A 257 -9.24 1.25 21.13
CA ARG A 257 -7.89 1.84 20.96
C ARG A 257 -7.13 1.18 19.83
N TYR A 258 -6.50 1.98 18.99
CA TYR A 258 -5.57 1.49 17.97
C TYR A 258 -4.36 0.84 18.63
N MET A 259 -3.98 -0.33 18.16
CA MET A 259 -2.76 -1.01 18.60
C MET A 259 -1.87 -1.45 17.45
N LYS A 260 -0.57 -1.49 17.71
CA LYS A 260 0.42 -2.19 16.88
C LYS A 260 0.81 -3.47 17.59
N HIS A 261 0.48 -4.59 17.00
CA HIS A 261 0.76 -5.90 17.60
C HIS A 261 1.39 -6.84 16.57
N PRO A 262 2.73 -6.90 16.48
CA PRO A 262 3.43 -7.72 15.48
C PRO A 262 3.05 -9.20 15.53
N TYR A 263 2.77 -9.73 16.73
CA TYR A 263 2.38 -11.12 16.92
C TYR A 263 0.99 -11.42 16.33
N PHE A 264 0.01 -10.53 16.53
CA PHE A 264 -1.32 -10.69 15.93
C PHE A 264 -1.31 -10.42 14.41
N ASN A 265 -0.44 -9.54 13.92
CA ASN A 265 -0.22 -9.39 12.49
C ASN A 265 0.25 -10.72 11.86
N LYS A 266 1.17 -11.44 12.54
CA LYS A 266 1.59 -12.78 12.09
C LYS A 266 0.45 -13.78 12.08
N ALA A 267 -0.52 -13.69 13.01
CA ALA A 267 -1.69 -14.58 13.02
C ALA A 267 -2.54 -14.40 11.75
N VAL A 268 -2.80 -13.13 11.36
CA VAL A 268 -3.51 -12.82 10.12
C VAL A 268 -2.71 -13.29 8.92
N THR A 269 -1.42 -12.96 8.84
CA THR A 269 -0.55 -13.36 7.71
C THR A 269 -0.47 -14.88 7.56
N ALA A 270 -0.38 -15.64 8.66
CA ALA A 270 -0.34 -17.11 8.65
C ALA A 270 -1.64 -17.72 8.08
N ALA A 271 -2.78 -17.05 8.24
CA ALA A 271 -4.03 -17.50 7.65
C ALA A 271 -4.04 -17.41 6.11
N PHE A 272 -3.23 -16.53 5.53
CA PHE A 272 -3.09 -16.31 4.08
C PHE A 272 -1.86 -16.97 3.45
N GLU A 273 -1.03 -17.70 4.20
CA GLU A 273 0.29 -18.21 3.78
C GLU A 273 0.26 -19.00 2.48
N ARG A 274 -0.82 -19.74 2.19
CA ARG A 274 -0.97 -20.54 0.96
C ARG A 274 -1.78 -19.84 -0.14
N LEU A 275 -2.36 -18.69 0.15
CA LEU A 275 -3.32 -18.00 -0.73
C LEU A 275 -2.74 -16.73 -1.35
N VAL A 276 -1.68 -16.19 -0.74
CA VAL A 276 -1.06 -14.93 -1.12
C VAL A 276 0.43 -15.15 -1.32
N PRO A 277 1.06 -14.56 -2.36
CA PRO A 277 2.51 -14.64 -2.57
C PRO A 277 3.31 -14.16 -1.35
N ALA A 278 4.44 -14.81 -1.09
CA ALA A 278 5.31 -14.45 0.03
C ALA A 278 5.76 -12.99 -0.03
N GLY A 279 5.56 -12.26 1.08
CA GLY A 279 5.92 -10.84 1.19
C GLY A 279 4.81 -9.87 0.79
N GLU A 280 3.67 -10.33 0.33
CA GLU A 280 2.50 -9.49 0.12
C GLU A 280 1.64 -9.40 1.38
N GLN A 281 0.93 -8.29 1.52
CA GLN A 281 0.12 -7.94 2.69
C GLN A 281 -1.33 -7.76 2.28
N VAL A 282 -2.24 -8.31 3.09
CA VAL A 282 -3.68 -8.17 2.91
C VAL A 282 -4.20 -7.05 3.82
N PRO A 283 -5.16 -6.21 3.38
CA PRO A 283 -5.79 -5.23 4.24
C PRO A 283 -6.67 -5.92 5.29
N TYR A 284 -6.70 -5.37 6.51
CA TYR A 284 -7.60 -5.82 7.56
C TYR A 284 -7.93 -4.71 8.54
N PHE A 285 -9.14 -4.81 9.13
CA PHE A 285 -9.71 -3.90 10.12
C PHE A 285 -10.35 -4.76 11.21
N LEU A 286 -9.60 -5.07 12.27
CA LEU A 286 -10.01 -6.03 13.29
C LEU A 286 -10.12 -5.37 14.65
N TYR A 287 -11.21 -5.64 15.32
CA TYR A 287 -11.61 -5.05 16.60
C TYR A 287 -11.72 -6.15 17.64
N PHE A 288 -10.99 -5.97 18.72
CA PHE A 288 -10.95 -6.88 19.86
C PHE A 288 -11.68 -6.24 21.04
N GLU A 289 -12.61 -6.97 21.61
CA GLU A 289 -13.21 -6.67 22.90
C GLU A 289 -12.68 -7.72 23.89
N VAL A 290 -11.94 -7.25 24.88
CA VAL A 290 -11.29 -8.08 25.92
C VAL A 290 -11.59 -7.46 27.27
N ALA A 291 -11.69 -8.28 28.33
CA ALA A 291 -11.88 -7.76 29.67
C ALA A 291 -10.73 -6.78 30.03
N PRO A 292 -11.02 -5.58 30.57
CA PRO A 292 -9.99 -4.59 30.87
C PRO A 292 -8.90 -5.10 31.81
N GLU A 293 -9.21 -6.07 32.67
CA GLU A 293 -8.30 -6.72 33.61
C GLU A 293 -7.26 -7.62 32.92
N ASP A 294 -7.57 -8.13 31.72
CA ASP A 294 -6.68 -9.01 30.94
C ASP A 294 -5.71 -8.27 30.05
N ILE A 295 -5.73 -6.93 30.05
CA ILE A 295 -4.88 -6.09 29.20
C ILE A 295 -4.19 -4.99 29.98
N ASP A 296 -2.90 -4.76 29.69
CA ASP A 296 -2.18 -3.58 30.16
C ASP A 296 -1.95 -2.58 28.99
N VAL A 297 -2.58 -1.41 29.10
CA VAL A 297 -2.53 -0.33 28.12
C VAL A 297 -1.45 0.71 28.47
N ASN A 298 -0.96 0.73 29.73
CA ASN A 298 -0.09 1.81 30.23
C ASN A 298 1.40 1.50 30.05
N ILE A 299 1.80 0.83 28.99
CA ILE A 299 3.19 0.42 28.75
C ILE A 299 4.00 1.55 28.11
N HIS A 300 3.41 2.28 27.18
CA HIS A 300 4.08 3.34 26.41
C HIS A 300 3.27 4.65 26.43
N PRO A 301 3.93 5.84 26.44
CA PRO A 301 3.23 7.12 26.39
C PRO A 301 2.22 7.27 25.25
N THR A 302 2.52 6.69 24.08
CA THR A 302 1.63 6.73 22.91
C THR A 302 0.44 5.76 23.00
N LYS A 303 0.42 4.86 24.01
CA LYS A 303 -0.64 3.85 24.24
C LYS A 303 -0.93 2.96 23.02
N THR A 304 0.04 2.77 22.13
CA THR A 304 -0.12 1.94 20.91
C THR A 304 0.39 0.51 21.08
N GLU A 305 1.16 0.25 22.13
CA GLU A 305 1.63 -1.08 22.52
C GLU A 305 0.82 -1.54 23.72
N ILE A 306 0.18 -2.69 23.61
CA ILE A 306 -0.71 -3.24 24.62
C ILE A 306 -0.26 -4.67 24.88
N LYS A 307 -0.16 -5.05 26.15
CA LYS A 307 0.08 -6.44 26.56
C LYS A 307 -1.23 -7.12 26.90
N PHE A 308 -1.33 -8.35 26.48
CA PHE A 308 -2.44 -9.24 26.80
C PHE A 308 -1.96 -10.32 27.77
N GLU A 309 -2.74 -10.65 28.74
CA GLU A 309 -2.44 -11.78 29.65
C GLU A 309 -2.50 -13.09 28.88
N ASN A 310 -3.49 -13.26 28.01
CA ASN A 310 -3.78 -14.46 27.25
C ASN A 310 -3.42 -14.33 25.77
N GLU A 311 -2.19 -13.89 25.43
CA GLU A 311 -1.77 -13.56 24.07
C GLU A 311 -1.81 -14.76 23.11
N VAL A 312 -1.37 -15.93 23.54
CA VAL A 312 -1.30 -17.15 22.72
C VAL A 312 -2.68 -17.70 22.34
N PRO A 313 -3.62 -17.87 23.27
CA PRO A 313 -5.00 -18.26 22.93
C PRO A 313 -5.69 -17.26 22.00
N ILE A 314 -5.55 -15.95 22.23
CA ILE A 314 -6.13 -14.91 21.35
C ILE A 314 -5.55 -15.02 19.94
N TRP A 315 -4.24 -15.28 19.81
CA TRP A 315 -3.60 -15.53 18.52
C TRP A 315 -4.23 -16.71 17.77
N GLN A 316 -4.49 -17.82 18.47
CA GLN A 316 -5.11 -19.02 17.88
C GLN A 316 -6.55 -18.74 17.44
N ILE A 317 -7.33 -18.06 18.27
CA ILE A 317 -8.70 -17.65 17.96
C ILE A 317 -8.71 -16.73 16.72
N LEU A 318 -7.84 -15.72 16.68
CA LEU A 318 -7.70 -14.82 15.55
C LEU A 318 -7.34 -15.56 14.26
N SER A 319 -6.33 -16.44 14.31
CA SER A 319 -5.90 -17.21 13.14
C SER A 319 -7.01 -18.13 12.63
N ALA A 320 -7.77 -18.76 13.51
CA ALA A 320 -8.91 -19.61 13.16
C ALA A 320 -10.05 -18.79 12.54
N ALA A 321 -10.41 -17.65 13.14
CA ALA A 321 -11.45 -16.75 12.67
C ALA A 321 -11.16 -16.21 11.25
N VAL A 322 -9.91 -15.79 10.99
CA VAL A 322 -9.49 -15.31 9.67
C VAL A 322 -9.50 -16.46 8.66
N LYS A 323 -9.01 -17.65 9.02
CA LYS A 323 -9.05 -18.83 8.14
C LYS A 323 -10.48 -19.22 7.77
N GLU A 324 -11.40 -19.18 8.72
CA GLU A 324 -12.82 -19.44 8.49
C GLU A 324 -13.43 -18.44 7.52
N ALA A 325 -13.23 -17.13 7.75
CA ALA A 325 -13.73 -16.08 6.88
C ALA A 325 -13.19 -16.19 5.43
N VAL A 326 -11.93 -16.56 5.28
CA VAL A 326 -11.29 -16.77 3.99
C VAL A 326 -11.71 -18.10 3.36
N GLY A 327 -11.92 -19.15 4.16
CA GLY A 327 -12.36 -20.48 3.72
C GLY A 327 -13.77 -20.45 3.14
N MET A 328 -14.71 -19.75 3.80
CA MET A 328 -16.07 -19.54 3.27
C MET A 328 -16.11 -18.83 1.91
N PHE A 329 -15.10 -18.02 1.61
CA PHE A 329 -14.98 -17.34 0.32
C PHE A 329 -14.31 -18.20 -0.76
N ASN A 330 -13.38 -19.09 -0.34
CA ASN A 330 -12.69 -20.05 -1.21
C ASN A 330 -13.47 -21.36 -1.34
N ASP A 331 -14.79 -21.34 -1.21
CA ASP A 331 -15.57 -22.43 -1.77
C ASP A 331 -15.16 -22.54 -3.25
N ILE A 332 -14.18 -23.41 -3.46
CA ILE A 332 -13.80 -23.91 -4.78
C ILE A 332 -15.15 -24.28 -5.39
N PRO A 333 -15.52 -23.74 -6.55
CA PRO A 333 -16.61 -24.32 -7.30
C PRO A 333 -16.24 -25.79 -7.34
N SER A 334 -16.98 -26.64 -6.62
CA SER A 334 -16.88 -28.07 -6.78
C SER A 334 -16.98 -28.23 -8.28
N ILE A 335 -15.93 -28.74 -8.91
CA ILE A 335 -16.01 -29.14 -10.30
C ILE A 335 -17.07 -30.24 -10.23
N ASP A 336 -18.30 -29.82 -10.39
CA ASP A 336 -19.41 -30.71 -10.67
C ASP A 336 -19.01 -31.34 -11.98
N PHE A 337 -18.38 -32.49 -11.89
CA PHE A 337 -18.23 -33.34 -13.04
C PHE A 337 -19.67 -33.72 -13.40
N ASP A 338 -20.19 -32.99 -14.36
CA ASP A 338 -21.48 -33.23 -14.94
C ASP A 338 -21.54 -34.73 -15.29
N THR A 339 -22.23 -35.48 -14.45
CA THR A 339 -22.37 -36.93 -14.63
C THR A 339 -23.49 -37.24 -15.62
N GLU A 340 -24.15 -36.21 -16.16
CA GLU A 340 -25.06 -36.35 -17.30
C GLU A 340 -24.26 -36.70 -18.55
N GLY A 341 -24.25 -37.96 -18.88
CA GLY A 341 -23.58 -38.50 -20.06
C GLY A 341 -22.49 -39.54 -19.77
N ARG A 342 -22.28 -39.93 -18.54
CA ARG A 342 -21.48 -41.13 -18.27
C ARG A 342 -22.29 -42.35 -18.68
N PRO A 343 -21.75 -43.23 -19.55
CA PRO A 343 -22.39 -44.53 -19.81
C PRO A 343 -22.47 -45.27 -18.48
N ASP A 344 -23.63 -45.80 -18.16
CA ASP A 344 -23.85 -46.66 -17.00
C ASP A 344 -22.74 -47.71 -16.93
N ILE A 345 -21.97 -47.68 -15.84
CA ILE A 345 -21.00 -48.74 -15.58
C ILE A 345 -21.83 -49.97 -15.27
N PRO A 346 -21.83 -51.01 -16.12
CA PRO A 346 -22.64 -52.21 -15.87
C PRO A 346 -22.20 -52.84 -14.55
N VAL A 347 -23.17 -53.02 -13.65
CA VAL A 347 -22.93 -53.71 -12.37
C VAL A 347 -22.56 -55.17 -12.72
N TYR A 348 -21.38 -55.61 -12.24
CA TYR A 348 -20.92 -56.96 -12.41
C TYR A 348 -21.90 -57.91 -11.74
N ASN A 349 -22.60 -58.72 -12.55
CA ASN A 349 -23.43 -59.83 -12.07
C ASN A 349 -22.57 -61.11 -12.07
N PRO A 350 -22.31 -61.74 -10.92
CA PRO A 350 -21.58 -63.00 -10.86
C PRO A 350 -22.43 -64.12 -11.47
N GLY A 351 -22.30 -64.39 -12.79
CA GLY A 351 -23.02 -65.39 -13.54
C GLY A 351 -23.04 -65.17 -15.07
N GLU A 352 -22.68 -64.01 -15.55
CA GLU A 352 -22.54 -63.76 -16.99
C GLU A 352 -21.07 -63.88 -17.41
N SER A 353 -20.82 -64.69 -18.46
CA SER A 353 -19.50 -64.85 -19.05
C SER A 353 -19.12 -63.56 -19.80
N VAL A 354 -18.12 -62.84 -19.27
CA VAL A 354 -17.55 -61.63 -19.86
C VAL A 354 -16.74 -62.06 -21.11
N THR A 355 -17.27 -61.78 -22.28
CA THR A 355 -16.49 -61.84 -23.54
C THR A 355 -15.52 -60.64 -23.58
N ALA A 356 -14.24 -60.91 -23.65
CA ALA A 356 -13.22 -59.87 -23.78
C ALA A 356 -13.46 -59.06 -25.05
N PRO A 357 -13.34 -57.70 -24.98
CA PRO A 357 -13.50 -56.87 -26.18
C PRO A 357 -12.43 -57.22 -27.21
N THR A 358 -12.85 -57.63 -28.40
CA THR A 358 -11.96 -57.85 -29.54
C THR A 358 -11.53 -56.49 -30.10
N LEU A 359 -10.26 -56.16 -29.99
CA LEU A 359 -9.66 -55.00 -30.65
C LEU A 359 -9.70 -55.24 -32.16
N LYS A 360 -10.59 -54.52 -32.87
CA LYS A 360 -10.52 -54.43 -34.33
C LYS A 360 -9.36 -53.49 -34.69
N TYR A 361 -8.20 -54.07 -34.98
CA TYR A 361 -7.06 -53.35 -35.52
C TYR A 361 -7.38 -53.01 -37.00
N ASN A 362 -7.35 -51.70 -37.29
CA ASN A 362 -7.43 -51.23 -38.69
C ASN A 362 -5.99 -50.96 -39.18
N PRO A 363 -5.43 -51.83 -40.03
CA PRO A 363 -4.06 -51.72 -40.51
C PRO A 363 -3.80 -50.48 -41.39
N ASP A 364 -4.85 -49.82 -41.88
CA ASP A 364 -4.74 -48.64 -42.75
C ASP A 364 -4.91 -47.31 -42.01
N TYR A 365 -5.03 -47.33 -40.68
CA TYR A 365 -5.11 -46.11 -39.87
C TYR A 365 -3.74 -45.43 -39.74
N ASN A 366 -3.58 -44.31 -40.45
CA ASN A 366 -2.41 -43.46 -40.33
C ASN A 366 -2.81 -42.11 -39.76
N PRO A 367 -2.48 -41.79 -38.51
CA PRO A 367 -2.89 -40.55 -37.85
C PRO A 367 -2.24 -39.27 -38.45
N PHE A 368 -1.29 -39.42 -39.37
CA PHE A 368 -0.60 -38.32 -40.06
C PHE A 368 -1.06 -38.07 -41.51
N ARG A 369 -2.08 -38.77 -41.99
CA ARG A 369 -2.71 -38.46 -43.29
C ARG A 369 -3.99 -37.68 -43.06
N SER A 370 -3.96 -36.38 -43.35
CA SER A 370 -5.16 -35.55 -43.49
C SER A 370 -5.93 -35.99 -44.74
N SER A 371 -7.09 -36.62 -44.56
CA SER A 371 -8.04 -36.90 -45.64
C SER A 371 -8.77 -35.63 -46.04
N ALA A 372 -8.42 -35.08 -47.21
CA ALA A 372 -9.31 -34.18 -47.94
C ALA A 372 -10.46 -34.99 -48.56
N GLY A 373 -11.70 -34.63 -48.26
CA GLY A 373 -12.80 -35.07 -49.10
C GLY A 373 -14.13 -35.37 -48.38
N SER A 374 -15.09 -34.51 -48.67
CA SER A 374 -16.54 -34.61 -48.78
C SER A 374 -17.43 -34.40 -47.56
N SER A 375 -17.90 -33.19 -47.46
CA SER A 375 -19.32 -32.70 -47.50
C SER A 375 -20.36 -33.34 -46.60
N ARG A 376 -20.88 -32.60 -45.61
CA ARG A 376 -22.22 -31.99 -45.61
C ARG A 376 -22.50 -31.18 -44.33
N SER A 377 -22.68 -29.93 -44.55
CA SER A 377 -23.60 -28.95 -43.96
C SER A 377 -23.94 -29.00 -42.45
N SER A 378 -23.47 -28.03 -41.72
CA SER A 378 -24.33 -27.11 -40.99
C SER A 378 -23.58 -25.79 -40.71
N SER A 379 -24.22 -24.72 -41.07
CA SER A 379 -23.80 -23.34 -41.11
C SER A 379 -23.52 -22.76 -39.74
N ALA A 380 -22.26 -22.33 -39.51
CA ALA A 380 -21.95 -21.21 -38.67
C ALA A 380 -20.80 -20.43 -39.33
N SER A 381 -21.12 -19.25 -39.80
CA SER A 381 -20.31 -18.40 -40.65
C SER A 381 -19.02 -17.97 -39.99
N ASN A 382 -17.89 -18.45 -40.49
CA ASN A 382 -16.59 -17.85 -40.27
C ASN A 382 -16.45 -16.58 -41.14
N ARG A 383 -16.73 -15.43 -40.54
CA ARG A 383 -16.52 -14.11 -41.15
C ARG A 383 -15.10 -13.57 -40.97
N TRP A 384 -14.15 -14.42 -40.63
CA TRP A 384 -12.77 -13.96 -40.38
C TRP A 384 -11.93 -13.89 -41.66
N ASP A 385 -12.20 -14.71 -42.68
CA ASP A 385 -11.44 -14.71 -43.92
C ASP A 385 -11.75 -13.52 -44.85
N GLU A 386 -12.92 -12.90 -44.73
CA GLU A 386 -13.26 -11.67 -45.47
C GLU A 386 -12.56 -10.42 -44.94
N LEU A 387 -12.14 -10.42 -43.65
CA LEU A 387 -11.41 -9.31 -43.05
C LEU A 387 -9.92 -9.28 -43.45
N TYR A 388 -9.34 -10.45 -43.77
CA TYR A 388 -7.95 -10.53 -44.22
C TYR A 388 -7.77 -10.19 -45.73
N GLN A 389 -8.78 -10.34 -46.56
CA GLN A 389 -8.71 -9.99 -47.98
C GLN A 389 -8.92 -8.49 -48.26
N ALA A 390 -9.53 -7.75 -47.31
CA ALA A 390 -9.70 -6.30 -47.41
C ALA A 390 -8.44 -5.48 -47.11
N ALA A 391 -7.42 -6.10 -46.50
CA ALA A 391 -6.17 -5.41 -46.10
C ALA A 391 -5.06 -5.50 -47.17
N GLN A 392 -5.28 -6.14 -48.33
CA GLN A 392 -4.24 -6.35 -49.34
C GLN A 392 -4.33 -5.44 -50.57
N HIS A 393 -5.18 -4.43 -50.59
CA HIS A 393 -5.25 -3.49 -51.72
C HIS A 393 -5.26 -2.05 -51.25
N GLN A 394 -4.09 -1.44 -51.09
CA GLN A 394 -3.81 -0.07 -51.49
C GLN A 394 -2.31 0.12 -51.76
N PRO A 395 -1.95 0.92 -52.80
CA PRO A 395 -0.62 0.89 -53.36
C PRO A 395 0.37 1.86 -52.70
N SER A 396 1.62 1.43 -52.77
CA SER A 396 2.88 2.10 -52.48
C SER A 396 2.96 3.54 -52.93
N GLN A 397 3.48 4.42 -52.05
CA GLN A 397 4.33 5.52 -52.42
C GLN A 397 5.70 5.36 -51.78
N GLU A 398 6.68 5.38 -52.66
CA GLU A 398 8.11 5.22 -52.42
C GLU A 398 8.65 6.36 -51.55
N THR A 399 9.53 6.00 -50.63
CA THR A 399 10.64 6.87 -50.26
C THR A 399 11.89 6.01 -50.17
N GLU A 400 12.70 6.09 -51.22
CA GLU A 400 14.07 5.58 -51.25
C GLU A 400 14.88 6.26 -50.15
N LEU A 401 15.75 5.50 -49.47
CA LEU A 401 17.08 5.95 -49.10
C LEU A 401 17.90 4.79 -48.54
N PHE A 402 19.08 4.62 -49.18
CA PHE A 402 20.22 3.75 -48.85
C PHE A 402 20.19 2.28 -49.30
N SER A 403 20.42 2.16 -50.61
CA SER A 403 21.05 0.98 -51.22
C SER A 403 22.56 1.20 -51.24
N SER A 404 23.31 0.45 -50.45
CA SER A 404 24.77 0.30 -50.64
C SER A 404 25.04 -0.96 -51.43
N LYS A 405 25.46 -0.76 -52.68
CA LYS A 405 26.02 -1.77 -53.53
C LYS A 405 27.31 -2.36 -52.90
N MET A 406 27.35 -3.64 -52.71
CA MET A 406 28.61 -4.37 -52.64
C MET A 406 28.79 -5.16 -53.93
N THR A 407 29.77 -4.73 -54.65
CA THR A 407 30.37 -5.37 -55.85
C THR A 407 31.23 -6.54 -55.38
N SER A 408 30.98 -7.70 -55.96
CA SER A 408 31.94 -8.84 -55.94
C SER A 408 33.05 -8.63 -56.94
N PRO A 409 34.25 -9.12 -56.68
CA PRO A 409 35.09 -9.66 -57.76
C PRO A 409 35.41 -11.16 -57.54
N GLU A 410 35.38 -11.83 -58.67
CA GLU A 410 35.70 -13.24 -58.85
C GLU A 410 37.20 -13.57 -58.71
N THR A 411 37.39 -14.80 -58.27
CA THR A 411 38.46 -15.81 -58.60
C THR A 411 39.93 -15.47 -58.44
N THR A 412 40.63 -16.28 -57.62
CA THR A 412 41.62 -17.26 -58.12
C THR A 412 42.04 -18.22 -57.00
N ASP A 413 42.16 -19.50 -57.38
CA ASP A 413 42.64 -20.66 -56.61
C ASP A 413 44.07 -20.51 -56.12
N GLU A 414 44.34 -20.99 -54.88
CA GLU A 414 45.37 -21.98 -54.58
C GLU A 414 45.35 -22.38 -53.08
N PRO A 415 45.70 -23.62 -52.73
CA PRO A 415 45.41 -24.20 -51.42
C PRO A 415 46.54 -23.98 -50.41
N GLN A 416 46.24 -23.45 -49.24
CA GLN A 416 47.15 -23.49 -48.11
C GLN A 416 46.47 -23.87 -46.81
N SER A 417 46.92 -25.01 -46.27
CA SER A 417 46.97 -25.44 -44.86
C SER A 417 45.83 -25.06 -43.94
N ALA A 418 45.14 -26.12 -43.52
CA ALA A 418 44.21 -26.11 -42.39
C ALA A 418 44.89 -25.63 -41.10
N GLU A 419 44.78 -24.35 -40.79
CA GLU A 419 44.79 -23.86 -39.44
C GLU A 419 43.35 -23.59 -39.04
N ASN A 420 42.93 -24.27 -37.97
CA ASN A 420 41.62 -24.13 -37.37
C ASN A 420 41.34 -22.66 -36.97
N VAL A 421 40.83 -21.87 -37.87
CA VAL A 421 40.12 -20.65 -37.54
C VAL A 421 38.76 -21.09 -37.01
N ILE A 422 38.65 -21.25 -35.71
CA ILE A 422 37.37 -21.26 -35.03
C ILE A 422 36.74 -19.91 -35.40
N ALA A 423 35.85 -19.92 -36.38
CA ALA A 423 34.99 -18.78 -36.66
C ALA A 423 34.36 -18.37 -35.32
N GLU A 424 34.58 -17.13 -34.91
CA GLU A 424 33.84 -16.52 -33.81
C GLU A 424 32.37 -16.54 -34.15
N LYS A 425 31.71 -17.67 -33.94
CA LYS A 425 30.24 -17.72 -33.85
C LYS A 425 29.88 -16.91 -32.59
N SER A 426 29.08 -15.90 -32.77
CA SER A 426 28.35 -15.22 -31.71
C SER A 426 27.98 -16.24 -30.63
N PRO A 427 28.31 -16.00 -29.36
CA PRO A 427 28.08 -16.99 -28.31
C PRO A 427 26.64 -17.39 -28.29
N ALA A 428 26.33 -18.67 -28.53
CA ALA A 428 24.98 -19.18 -28.45
C ALA A 428 24.49 -19.04 -27.00
N HIS A 429 23.47 -18.24 -26.79
CA HIS A 429 22.83 -18.10 -25.49
C HIS A 429 21.88 -19.27 -25.27
N TYR A 430 21.88 -19.82 -24.06
CA TYR A 430 20.97 -20.89 -23.64
C TYR A 430 20.13 -20.43 -22.48
N GLN A 431 18.79 -20.57 -22.60
CA GLN A 431 17.86 -20.24 -21.52
C GLN A 431 17.54 -21.48 -20.68
N TYR A 432 17.75 -21.39 -19.35
CA TYR A 432 17.41 -22.45 -18.41
C TYR A 432 16.16 -22.09 -17.61
N LYS A 433 15.13 -22.96 -17.69
CA LYS A 433 13.84 -22.85 -16.97
C LYS A 433 13.13 -21.50 -17.15
N GLY A 434 13.28 -20.82 -18.30
CA GLY A 434 12.66 -19.51 -18.53
C GLY A 434 13.11 -18.43 -17.52
N ARG A 435 14.26 -18.60 -16.88
CA ARG A 435 14.74 -17.71 -15.81
C ARG A 435 16.18 -17.26 -15.95
N TYR A 436 17.03 -18.15 -16.37
CA TYR A 436 18.48 -17.88 -16.46
C TYR A 436 18.96 -17.93 -17.90
N ILE A 437 19.71 -16.93 -18.30
CA ILE A 437 20.45 -16.91 -19.55
C ILE A 437 21.87 -17.38 -19.25
N MET A 438 22.31 -18.42 -19.95
CA MET A 438 23.65 -19.00 -19.82
C MET A 438 24.44 -18.75 -21.10
N THR A 439 25.68 -18.29 -20.99
CA THR A 439 26.55 -18.05 -22.13
C THR A 439 27.98 -18.41 -21.79
N ALA A 440 28.70 -19.01 -22.76
CA ALA A 440 30.10 -19.31 -22.61
C ALA A 440 30.94 -18.02 -22.68
N VAL A 441 31.84 -17.84 -21.73
CA VAL A 441 32.82 -16.75 -21.70
C VAL A 441 34.23 -17.33 -21.52
N LYS A 442 35.25 -16.56 -21.86
CA LYS A 442 36.65 -17.03 -21.77
C LYS A 442 37.05 -17.55 -20.37
N SER A 443 36.38 -17.09 -19.32
CA SER A 443 36.64 -17.45 -17.92
C SER A 443 35.79 -18.61 -17.39
N GLY A 444 34.81 -19.13 -18.18
CA GLY A 444 33.89 -20.18 -17.77
C GLY A 444 32.50 -20.02 -18.31
N LEU A 445 31.50 -20.38 -17.49
CA LEU A 445 30.07 -20.25 -17.81
C LEU A 445 29.47 -19.06 -17.06
N MET A 446 28.98 -18.06 -17.79
CA MET A 446 28.24 -16.94 -17.23
C MET A 446 26.77 -17.30 -17.12
N ILE A 447 26.15 -17.04 -15.95
CA ILE A 447 24.75 -17.26 -15.65
C ILE A 447 24.13 -15.91 -15.26
N ILE A 448 23.10 -15.47 -15.98
CA ILE A 448 22.42 -14.18 -15.79
C ILE A 448 20.97 -14.45 -15.43
N ASP A 449 20.46 -13.85 -14.37
CA ASP A 449 19.02 -13.84 -14.06
C ASP A 449 18.31 -12.82 -14.97
N GLN A 450 17.50 -13.31 -15.95
CA GLN A 450 16.86 -12.46 -16.97
C GLN A 450 15.96 -11.38 -16.39
N HIS A 451 15.19 -11.67 -15.33
CA HIS A 451 14.32 -10.70 -14.69
C HIS A 451 15.13 -9.58 -14.03
N ARG A 452 16.17 -9.94 -13.28
CA ARG A 452 17.04 -8.97 -12.59
C ARG A 452 17.83 -8.12 -13.57
N ALA A 453 18.31 -8.71 -14.66
CA ALA A 453 18.99 -8.00 -15.75
C ALA A 453 18.05 -6.95 -16.36
N HIS A 454 16.82 -7.34 -16.69
CA HIS A 454 15.85 -6.42 -17.28
C HIS A 454 15.40 -5.32 -16.30
N VAL A 455 15.25 -5.64 -15.00
CA VAL A 455 15.01 -4.62 -13.96
C VAL A 455 16.13 -3.57 -13.96
N ARG A 456 17.40 -3.97 -14.10
CA ARG A 456 18.52 -3.03 -14.13
C ARG A 456 18.49 -2.14 -15.36
N ILE A 457 18.29 -2.71 -16.53
CA ILE A 457 18.21 -2.01 -17.81
C ILE A 457 17.07 -0.96 -17.77
N LEU A 458 15.88 -1.37 -17.34
CA LEU A 458 14.73 -0.49 -17.26
C LEU A 458 14.90 0.61 -16.22
N PHE A 459 15.52 0.29 -15.08
CA PHE A 459 15.78 1.28 -14.04
C PHE A 459 16.69 2.40 -14.54
N ASP A 460 17.80 2.06 -15.21
CA ASP A 460 18.71 3.07 -15.76
C ASP A 460 18.03 3.92 -16.82
N ARG A 461 17.20 3.32 -17.68
CA ARG A 461 16.39 4.02 -18.69
C ARG A 461 15.41 5.00 -18.04
N TYR A 462 14.66 4.59 -17.02
CA TYR A 462 13.70 5.44 -16.34
C TYR A 462 14.37 6.54 -15.52
N GLN A 463 15.54 6.28 -14.94
CA GLN A 463 16.34 7.32 -14.30
C GLN A 463 16.79 8.40 -15.27
N GLU A 464 17.21 8.00 -16.46
CA GLU A 464 17.61 8.94 -17.50
C GLU A 464 16.43 9.78 -18.01
N GLN A 465 15.28 9.17 -18.24
CA GLN A 465 14.04 9.87 -18.57
C GLN A 465 13.64 10.89 -17.50
N LEU A 466 13.76 10.56 -16.22
CA LEU A 466 13.48 11.49 -15.12
C LEU A 466 14.44 12.68 -15.08
N LYS A 467 15.71 12.48 -15.46
CA LYS A 467 16.71 13.56 -15.55
C LYS A 467 16.43 14.48 -16.73
N CYS A 468 16.14 13.93 -17.90
CA CYS A 468 15.90 14.67 -19.13
C CYS A 468 14.48 15.28 -19.19
N ARG A 469 13.53 14.79 -18.40
CA ARG A 469 12.09 15.15 -18.44
C ARG A 469 11.44 14.92 -19.81
N GLU A 470 11.97 14.02 -20.59
CA GLU A 470 11.50 13.65 -21.93
C GLU A 470 11.12 12.16 -21.95
N ALA A 471 10.01 11.81 -21.33
CA ALA A 471 9.50 10.47 -21.46
C ALA A 471 8.52 10.39 -22.63
N ALA A 472 8.71 9.38 -23.49
CA ALA A 472 7.71 9.06 -24.50
C ALA A 472 6.43 8.57 -23.78
N SER A 473 5.34 9.30 -23.94
CA SER A 473 4.04 8.96 -23.39
C SER A 473 3.13 8.42 -24.47
N GLN A 474 2.33 7.42 -24.13
CA GLN A 474 1.30 6.84 -24.99
C GLN A 474 -0.08 7.15 -24.42
N LYS A 475 -0.95 7.72 -25.24
CA LYS A 475 -2.34 7.99 -24.84
C LYS A 475 -3.13 6.68 -24.68
N VAL A 476 -3.87 6.60 -23.61
CA VAL A 476 -4.77 5.47 -23.33
C VAL A 476 -6.10 5.71 -24.02
N LEU A 477 -6.54 4.76 -24.85
CA LEU A 477 -7.82 4.87 -25.59
C LEU A 477 -9.03 4.94 -24.65
N PHE A 478 -8.98 4.22 -23.54
CA PHE A 478 -10.02 4.22 -22.50
C PHE A 478 -9.36 4.65 -21.18
N PRO A 479 -9.50 5.92 -20.78
CA PRO A 479 -8.93 6.40 -19.51
C PRO A 479 -9.45 5.58 -18.33
N GLU A 480 -8.54 5.04 -17.54
CA GLU A 480 -8.87 4.31 -16.32
C GLU A 480 -8.99 5.27 -15.15
N ASN A 481 -10.10 5.18 -14.40
CA ASN A 481 -10.32 5.99 -13.22
C ASN A 481 -9.70 5.30 -12.00
N VAL A 482 -8.68 5.94 -11.41
CA VAL A 482 -8.02 5.49 -10.20
C VAL A 482 -8.47 6.36 -9.03
N HIS A 483 -8.91 5.70 -7.95
CA HIS A 483 -9.29 6.37 -6.70
C HIS A 483 -8.18 6.23 -5.68
N PHE A 484 -7.83 7.34 -5.06
CA PHE A 484 -6.82 7.38 -4.01
C PHE A 484 -7.45 7.73 -2.67
N SER A 485 -6.90 7.21 -1.57
CA SER A 485 -7.22 7.69 -0.23
C SER A 485 -6.66 9.11 -0.04
N ALA A 486 -7.18 9.86 0.94
CA ALA A 486 -6.70 11.22 1.20
C ALA A 486 -5.19 11.26 1.51
N SER A 487 -4.65 10.25 2.19
CA SER A 487 -3.22 10.11 2.46
C SER A 487 -2.41 9.85 1.17
N GLU A 488 -2.94 9.03 0.27
CA GLU A 488 -2.33 8.76 -1.04
C GLU A 488 -2.38 10.00 -1.93
N GLU A 489 -3.49 10.75 -1.93
CA GLU A 489 -3.65 11.98 -2.72
C GLU A 489 -2.65 13.07 -2.33
N VAL A 490 -2.41 13.28 -1.04
CA VAL A 490 -1.37 14.20 -0.55
C VAL A 490 0.02 13.79 -1.05
N THR A 491 0.29 12.48 -1.10
CA THR A 491 1.56 11.96 -1.61
C THR A 491 1.63 12.06 -3.12
N LEU A 492 0.54 11.71 -3.82
CA LEU A 492 0.41 11.82 -5.28
C LEU A 492 0.69 13.26 -5.76
N THR A 493 0.06 14.25 -5.12
CA THR A 493 0.28 15.67 -5.44
C THR A 493 1.75 16.07 -5.30
N LYS A 494 2.46 15.52 -4.31
CA LYS A 494 3.89 15.77 -4.12
C LYS A 494 4.75 15.16 -5.22
N ILE A 495 4.43 13.95 -5.70
CA ILE A 495 5.23 13.23 -6.71
C ILE A 495 4.68 13.41 -8.13
N MET A 496 3.63 14.21 -8.31
CA MET A 496 3.02 14.47 -9.62
C MET A 496 4.03 14.95 -10.68
N PRO A 497 4.96 15.90 -10.38
CA PRO A 497 5.96 16.32 -11.35
C PRO A 497 6.89 15.19 -11.82
N GLU A 498 7.21 14.25 -10.92
CA GLU A 498 8.03 13.08 -11.22
C GLU A 498 7.27 12.05 -12.06
N LEU A 499 5.99 11.82 -11.77
CA LEU A 499 5.13 10.94 -12.56
C LEU A 499 4.92 11.48 -13.98
N GLN A 500 4.70 12.80 -14.11
CA GLN A 500 4.63 13.45 -15.42
C GLN A 500 5.97 13.36 -16.17
N GLY A 501 7.09 13.50 -15.47
CA GLY A 501 8.43 13.29 -16.02
C GLY A 501 8.68 11.86 -16.51
N LEU A 502 7.97 10.87 -15.99
CA LEU A 502 7.97 9.48 -16.46
C LEU A 502 7.03 9.22 -17.63
N GLY A 503 6.17 10.16 -17.99
CA GLY A 503 5.23 10.05 -19.12
C GLY A 503 3.80 9.72 -18.72
N PHE A 504 3.46 9.77 -17.43
CA PHE A 504 2.06 9.70 -16.99
C PHE A 504 1.37 11.05 -17.18
N ASP A 505 0.11 11.01 -17.61
CA ASP A 505 -0.76 12.18 -17.65
C ASP A 505 -2.08 11.89 -16.93
N PHE A 506 -2.47 12.80 -16.04
CA PHE A 506 -3.61 12.66 -15.15
C PHE A 506 -4.59 13.80 -15.30
N ASN A 507 -5.87 13.49 -15.33
CA ASN A 507 -6.94 14.47 -15.23
C ASN A 507 -7.70 14.27 -13.91
N ALA A 508 -7.76 15.29 -13.07
CA ALA A 508 -8.50 15.25 -11.82
C ALA A 508 -10.02 15.25 -12.12
N MET A 509 -10.72 14.23 -11.61
CA MET A 509 -12.17 14.07 -11.76
C MET A 509 -12.96 14.52 -10.52
N GLY A 510 -12.25 15.02 -9.49
CA GLY A 510 -12.81 15.39 -8.18
C GLY A 510 -12.90 14.20 -7.21
N SER A 511 -13.07 14.50 -5.92
CA SER A 511 -13.21 13.50 -4.84
C SER A 511 -12.12 12.43 -4.85
N SER A 512 -10.85 12.84 -4.85
CA SER A 512 -9.65 11.96 -4.83
C SER A 512 -9.61 10.94 -5.98
N SER A 513 -10.25 11.25 -7.12
CA SER A 513 -10.33 10.41 -8.32
C SER A 513 -9.56 11.06 -9.45
N TYR A 514 -8.76 10.27 -10.14
CA TYR A 514 -7.94 10.71 -11.27
C TYR A 514 -8.12 9.77 -12.47
N ALA A 515 -8.36 10.35 -13.65
CA ALA A 515 -8.34 9.61 -14.90
C ALA A 515 -6.93 9.61 -15.47
N VAL A 516 -6.37 8.44 -15.73
CA VAL A 516 -5.08 8.27 -16.39
C VAL A 516 -5.29 8.41 -17.89
N GLN A 517 -4.80 9.50 -18.49
CA GLN A 517 -4.96 9.80 -19.94
C GLN A 517 -3.80 9.30 -20.77
N ALA A 518 -2.59 9.29 -20.20
CA ALA A 518 -1.42 8.77 -20.86
C ALA A 518 -0.51 8.02 -19.89
N ILE A 519 0.23 7.07 -20.40
CA ILE A 519 1.17 6.21 -19.69
C ILE A 519 2.53 6.23 -20.39
N PRO A 520 3.63 5.91 -19.68
CA PRO A 520 4.92 5.68 -20.30
C PRO A 520 4.85 4.59 -21.37
N ALA A 521 5.50 4.80 -22.52
CA ALA A 521 5.58 3.80 -23.58
C ALA A 521 6.25 2.50 -23.07
N GLY A 522 5.69 1.33 -23.43
CA GLY A 522 6.18 0.01 -23.02
C GLY A 522 5.58 -0.50 -21.70
N LEU A 523 4.54 0.13 -21.17
CA LEU A 523 3.76 -0.38 -20.02
C LEU A 523 2.40 -0.97 -20.42
N GLU A 524 2.20 -1.26 -21.70
CA GLU A 524 0.97 -1.79 -22.25
C GLU A 524 0.60 -3.13 -21.59
N GLY A 525 -0.66 -3.27 -21.21
CA GLY A 525 -1.15 -4.52 -20.58
C GLY A 525 -0.85 -4.67 -19.08
N LEU A 526 -0.23 -3.68 -18.43
CA LEU A 526 -0.07 -3.68 -16.99
C LEU A 526 -1.29 -3.05 -16.29
N ASP A 527 -1.58 -3.51 -15.08
CA ASP A 527 -2.56 -2.87 -14.17
C ASP A 527 -1.97 -1.56 -13.64
N PHE A 528 -2.34 -0.43 -14.27
CA PHE A 528 -1.86 0.91 -13.90
C PHE A 528 -2.34 1.34 -12.53
N SER A 529 -3.53 0.91 -12.12
CA SER A 529 -4.05 1.20 -10.78
C SER A 529 -3.14 0.61 -9.72
N SER A 530 -2.81 -0.68 -9.84
CA SER A 530 -1.86 -1.34 -8.91
C SER A 530 -0.47 -0.71 -8.95
N LEU A 531 0.03 -0.36 -10.14
CA LEU A 531 1.34 0.27 -10.29
C LEU A 531 1.41 1.63 -9.58
N LEU A 532 0.40 2.49 -9.75
CA LEU A 532 0.35 3.81 -9.13
C LEU A 532 0.25 3.72 -7.61
N HIS A 533 -0.55 2.80 -7.06
CA HIS A 533 -0.60 2.57 -5.62
C HIS A 533 0.75 2.09 -5.07
N ASP A 534 1.46 1.18 -5.75
CA ASP A 534 2.80 0.73 -5.36
C ASP A 534 3.84 1.86 -5.40
N MET A 535 3.74 2.76 -6.39
CA MET A 535 4.61 3.94 -6.51
C MET A 535 4.36 4.92 -5.36
N ILE A 536 3.09 5.23 -5.06
CA ILE A 536 2.72 6.10 -3.94
C ILE A 536 3.15 5.49 -2.61
N ALA A 537 2.92 4.20 -2.38
CA ALA A 537 3.36 3.51 -1.18
C ALA A 537 4.90 3.58 -1.00
N SER A 538 5.65 3.40 -2.09
CA SER A 538 7.12 3.53 -2.07
C SER A 538 7.58 4.95 -1.74
N ALA A 539 6.84 5.98 -2.19
CA ALA A 539 7.12 7.38 -1.85
C ALA A 539 6.74 7.70 -0.39
N GLN A 540 5.69 7.08 0.15
CA GLN A 540 5.28 7.25 1.56
C GLN A 540 6.29 6.67 2.55
N GLU A 541 6.97 5.58 2.22
CA GLU A 541 8.02 4.99 3.06
C GLU A 541 9.21 5.93 3.28
N LYS A 542 9.47 6.85 2.36
CA LYS A 542 10.58 7.80 2.39
C LYS A 542 10.12 9.26 2.41
N PRO A 543 9.33 9.70 3.40
CA PRO A 543 8.68 11.01 3.36
C PRO A 543 9.65 12.20 3.47
N THR A 544 10.87 11.97 3.96
CA THR A 544 11.93 12.98 4.12
C THR A 544 13.05 12.85 3.10
N ALA A 545 12.89 11.91 2.14
CA ALA A 545 13.91 11.68 1.12
C ALA A 545 14.11 12.90 0.22
N ILE A 546 15.35 13.09 -0.24
CA ILE A 546 15.69 14.05 -1.27
C ILE A 546 14.96 13.63 -2.57
N ARG A 547 14.63 14.60 -3.43
CA ARG A 547 13.91 14.36 -4.69
C ARG A 547 14.50 13.20 -5.51
N ASP A 548 15.83 13.10 -5.57
CA ASP A 548 16.54 12.05 -6.30
C ASP A 548 16.27 10.64 -5.71
N GLU A 549 16.10 10.51 -4.38
CA GLU A 549 15.76 9.24 -3.76
C GLU A 549 14.32 8.81 -4.06
N ILE A 550 13.40 9.78 -4.12
CA ILE A 550 12.00 9.52 -4.53
C ILE A 550 11.97 9.09 -5.98
N SER A 551 12.65 9.83 -6.87
CA SER A 551 12.77 9.50 -8.29
C SER A 551 13.37 8.10 -8.50
N SER A 552 14.40 7.74 -7.74
CA SER A 552 15.00 6.39 -7.78
C SER A 552 14.04 5.30 -7.29
N ALA A 553 13.25 5.58 -6.24
CA ALA A 553 12.25 4.63 -5.72
C ALA A 553 11.11 4.40 -6.73
N LEU A 554 10.63 5.47 -7.39
CA LEU A 554 9.62 5.41 -8.44
C LEU A 554 10.13 4.63 -9.65
N ALA A 555 11.32 4.97 -10.16
CA ALA A 555 11.96 4.26 -11.28
C ALA A 555 12.14 2.77 -10.98
N LEU A 556 12.57 2.41 -9.76
CA LEU A 556 12.74 1.02 -9.36
C LEU A 556 11.39 0.26 -9.29
N THR A 557 10.36 0.90 -8.76
CA THR A 557 9.03 0.28 -8.67
C THR A 557 8.47 0.00 -10.06
N MET A 558 8.59 0.98 -10.96
CA MET A 558 8.18 0.86 -12.35
C MET A 558 9.00 -0.21 -13.09
N ALA A 559 10.32 -0.22 -12.95
CA ALA A 559 11.20 -1.21 -13.57
C ALA A 559 10.86 -2.64 -13.14
N ARG A 560 10.54 -2.88 -11.87
CA ARG A 560 10.15 -4.20 -11.37
C ARG A 560 8.83 -4.71 -11.94
N LYS A 561 7.88 -3.82 -12.17
CA LYS A 561 6.56 -4.18 -12.75
C LYS A 561 6.64 -4.40 -14.26
N ALA A 562 7.45 -3.60 -14.96
CA ALA A 562 7.64 -3.69 -16.41
C ALA A 562 8.67 -4.76 -16.84
N ALA A 563 9.46 -5.31 -15.91
CA ALA A 563 10.47 -6.31 -16.24
C ALA A 563 9.85 -7.63 -16.68
N ILE A 564 10.54 -8.33 -17.59
CA ILE A 564 10.19 -9.66 -18.08
C ILE A 564 9.81 -10.58 -16.91
N PRO A 565 8.61 -11.18 -16.89
CA PRO A 565 8.19 -12.06 -15.81
C PRO A 565 9.05 -13.34 -15.77
N GLN A 566 9.14 -13.94 -14.58
CA GLN A 566 9.82 -15.22 -14.44
C GLN A 566 9.03 -16.30 -15.18
N GLY A 567 9.74 -17.16 -15.92
CA GLY A 567 9.14 -18.24 -16.71
C GLY A 567 8.90 -17.88 -18.19
N GLN A 568 9.09 -16.63 -18.59
CA GLN A 568 8.97 -16.24 -19.99
C GLN A 568 10.12 -16.81 -20.83
N VAL A 569 9.76 -17.49 -21.91
CA VAL A 569 10.72 -18.03 -22.88
C VAL A 569 11.14 -16.91 -23.83
N LEU A 570 12.44 -16.76 -24.02
CA LEU A 570 13.06 -15.76 -24.88
C LEU A 570 13.69 -16.44 -26.09
N ASN A 571 13.66 -15.78 -27.25
CA ASN A 571 14.42 -16.18 -28.41
C ASN A 571 15.89 -15.73 -28.32
N ASN A 572 16.76 -16.19 -29.24
CA ASN A 572 18.19 -15.86 -29.18
C ASN A 572 18.46 -14.36 -29.33
N ASP A 573 17.73 -13.67 -30.19
CA ASP A 573 17.90 -12.23 -30.44
C ASP A 573 17.48 -11.40 -29.21
N GLU A 574 16.41 -11.83 -28.51
CA GLU A 574 15.99 -11.21 -27.24
C GLU A 574 17.00 -11.44 -26.12
N MET A 575 17.59 -12.64 -26.02
CA MET A 575 18.62 -12.94 -25.04
C MET A 575 19.89 -12.13 -25.30
N GLU A 576 20.32 -12.02 -26.56
CA GLU A 576 21.46 -11.22 -26.99
C GLU A 576 21.21 -9.72 -26.73
N ASN A 577 20.01 -9.24 -26.98
CA ASN A 577 19.64 -7.85 -26.70
C ASN A 577 19.70 -7.54 -25.19
N ILE A 578 19.16 -8.43 -24.33
CA ILE A 578 19.28 -8.28 -22.88
C ILE A 578 20.74 -8.29 -22.45
N PHE A 579 21.55 -9.19 -23.00
CA PHE A 579 22.97 -9.27 -22.73
C PHE A 579 23.67 -7.94 -23.07
N ASN A 580 23.51 -7.46 -24.28
CA ASN A 580 24.13 -6.22 -24.76
C ASN A 580 23.69 -5.00 -23.93
N MET A 581 22.38 -4.86 -23.67
CA MET A 581 21.85 -3.77 -22.86
C MET A 581 22.32 -3.82 -21.41
N LEU A 582 22.44 -5.03 -20.82
CA LEU A 582 22.94 -5.19 -19.45
C LEU A 582 24.38 -4.68 -19.32
N PHE A 583 25.25 -5.06 -20.26
CA PHE A 583 26.65 -4.62 -20.23
C PHE A 583 26.83 -3.14 -20.63
N ALA A 584 25.86 -2.54 -21.30
CA ALA A 584 25.77 -1.10 -21.51
C ALA A 584 25.22 -0.33 -20.29
N SER A 585 24.64 -1.02 -19.30
CA SER A 585 24.07 -0.40 -18.09
C SER A 585 25.14 0.09 -17.13
N SER A 586 24.75 0.96 -16.20
CA SER A 586 25.65 1.59 -15.23
C SER A 586 26.29 0.58 -14.25
N ASN A 587 25.64 -0.55 -13.98
CA ASN A 587 26.16 -1.63 -13.12
C ASN A 587 25.59 -3.00 -13.52
N PRO A 588 26.27 -3.79 -14.33
CA PRO A 588 25.77 -5.09 -14.79
C PRO A 588 25.72 -6.17 -13.71
N ASN A 589 26.45 -6.00 -12.60
CA ASN A 589 26.59 -7.03 -11.58
C ASN A 589 25.46 -7.03 -10.55
N TYR A 590 24.89 -5.85 -10.24
CA TYR A 590 23.93 -5.69 -9.16
C TYR A 590 22.68 -4.94 -9.61
N THR A 591 21.52 -5.41 -9.16
CA THR A 591 20.27 -4.66 -9.25
C THR A 591 20.36 -3.39 -8.39
N PRO A 592 19.49 -2.38 -8.61
CA PRO A 592 19.47 -1.16 -7.77
C PRO A 592 19.23 -1.42 -6.28
N ASP A 593 18.63 -2.57 -5.94
CA ASP A 593 18.41 -3.05 -4.56
C ASP A 593 19.49 -4.00 -4.03
N GLY A 594 20.64 -4.10 -4.73
CA GLY A 594 21.84 -4.81 -4.26
C GLY A 594 21.84 -6.32 -4.45
N LYS A 595 20.95 -6.89 -5.27
CA LYS A 595 20.94 -8.33 -5.58
C LYS A 595 21.85 -8.63 -6.77
N ASN A 596 22.55 -9.76 -6.74
CA ASN A 596 23.37 -10.22 -7.86
C ASN A 596 22.51 -10.48 -9.09
N ILE A 597 22.94 -9.94 -10.23
CA ILE A 597 22.31 -10.17 -11.55
C ILE A 597 22.96 -11.36 -12.25
N LEU A 598 24.29 -11.43 -12.21
CA LEU A 598 25.06 -12.45 -12.89
C LEU A 598 26.09 -13.11 -11.96
N CYS A 599 26.48 -14.31 -12.30
CA CYS A 599 27.64 -15.00 -11.72
C CYS A 599 28.40 -15.74 -12.84
N ILE A 600 29.69 -15.93 -12.63
CA ILE A 600 30.55 -16.71 -13.55
C ILE A 600 31.02 -17.96 -12.81
N LEU A 601 30.63 -19.11 -13.31
CA LEU A 601 31.12 -20.39 -12.86
C LEU A 601 32.45 -20.64 -13.61
N LYS A 602 33.57 -20.61 -12.88
CA LYS A 602 34.88 -20.73 -13.49
C LYS A 602 35.10 -22.13 -14.07
N GLN A 603 35.94 -22.23 -15.10
CA GLN A 603 36.25 -23.49 -15.75
C GLN A 603 36.73 -24.57 -14.75
N ASN A 604 37.62 -24.23 -13.82
CA ASN A 604 38.11 -25.13 -12.79
C ASN A 604 37.03 -25.64 -11.83
N GLU A 605 36.00 -24.82 -11.56
CA GLU A 605 34.86 -25.21 -10.70
C GLU A 605 33.94 -26.20 -11.43
N ILE A 606 33.80 -26.03 -12.74
CA ILE A 606 33.06 -26.96 -13.61
C ILE A 606 33.78 -28.31 -13.69
N GLU A 607 35.08 -28.30 -13.88
CA GLU A 607 35.92 -29.51 -13.92
C GLU A 607 35.86 -30.26 -12.58
N HIS A 608 35.95 -29.54 -11.47
CA HIS A 608 35.87 -30.12 -10.12
C HIS A 608 34.49 -30.71 -9.75
N LEU A 609 33.44 -30.34 -10.46
CA LEU A 609 32.08 -30.92 -10.29
C LEU A 609 31.93 -32.23 -11.09
N LEU A 610 32.85 -32.53 -12.01
CA LEU A 610 32.81 -33.70 -12.88
C LEU A 610 33.84 -34.77 -12.47
N ASP A 611 34.82 -34.43 -11.63
CA ASP A 611 35.75 -35.33 -10.97
C ASP A 611 35.12 -35.97 -9.70
#